data_7a75008f893d1d6e661cc6f03a561a77
#
_entry.id   7a75008f893d1d6e661cc6f03a561a77
#
_cell.length_a   1.000
_cell.length_b   1.000
_cell.length_c   1.000
_cell.angle_alpha   90.00
_cell.angle_beta   90.00
_cell.angle_gamma   90.00
#
_symmetry.space_group_name_H-M   'P 1'
#
loop_
_entity.id
_entity.type
_entity.pdbx_description
1 polymer ?
#
loop_
_entity_poly.entity_id
_entity_poly.type
_entity_poly.pdbx_seq_one_letter_code
_entity_poly.pdbx_strand_id
1 'polypeptide(L)'
;HRVHRRQRQMCIRDRLSEILFEKLQIDTKGLKKTSTGYFSTSESVLQKLSDENEIVKDILEYRSLAKLKSTYTDKISEICDQNSRVHTSYHQAVTSTGRLSSSDPNLQNIPIRTKEGITIREAFIAPKNKKILAMDYSQIELRLMAHYSQDPIMLNSFKNDEDIHKRTASEIFGIEIDDVDAEMRRRAKTINFGLLYGMSAFGLSNQLGVSRAEADIFLKNYFDRYSAVKKFMSDIVESSKDVKYVETLYGRKIHVPNITASNYMVRQAAERAAINLSLIHISEPTRPF
;
A
#
# COMPACT_ATOMS: atom_id res chain seq x y z
N HIS A 1 -23.22 -17.86 12.36
CA HIS A 1 -21.85 -17.66 12.86
C HIS A 1 -21.20 -16.32 12.47
N ARG A 2 -21.39 -15.79 11.25
CA ARG A 2 -20.82 -14.46 10.83
C ARG A 2 -21.43 -13.27 11.56
N VAL A 3 -22.73 -13.30 11.85
CA VAL A 3 -23.44 -12.18 12.52
C VAL A 3 -22.97 -12.05 13.98
N HIS A 4 -22.87 -13.15 14.72
CA HIS A 4 -22.38 -13.14 16.10
C HIS A 4 -20.93 -12.71 16.25
N ARG A 5 -20.08 -12.98 15.27
CA ARG A 5 -18.66 -12.55 15.27
C ARG A 5 -18.55 -11.04 15.05
N ARG A 6 -19.39 -10.45 14.17
CA ARG A 6 -19.44 -9.00 13.96
C ARG A 6 -19.98 -8.26 15.20
N GLN A 7 -21.03 -8.79 15.84
CA GLN A 7 -21.56 -8.22 17.08
C GLN A 7 -20.56 -8.24 18.22
N ARG A 8 -19.84 -9.35 18.45
CA ARG A 8 -18.78 -9.42 19.46
C ARG A 8 -17.63 -8.45 19.19
N GLN A 9 -17.23 -8.29 17.94
CA GLN A 9 -16.16 -7.34 17.57
C GLN A 9 -16.61 -5.89 17.74
N MET A 10 -17.86 -5.54 17.48
CA MET A 10 -18.40 -4.21 17.75
C MET A 10 -18.43 -3.93 19.27
N CYS A 11 -18.94 -4.84 20.09
CA CYS A 11 -18.93 -4.69 21.54
C CYS A 11 -17.55 -4.48 22.16
N ILE A 12 -16.52 -5.13 21.63
CA ILE A 12 -15.12 -4.96 22.11
C ILE A 12 -14.57 -3.59 21.73
N ARG A 13 -14.85 -3.09 20.52
CA ARG A 13 -14.42 -1.76 20.08
C ARG A 13 -15.11 -0.65 20.86
N ASP A 14 -16.40 -0.77 21.09
CA ASP A 14 -17.19 0.21 21.83
C ASP A 14 -16.76 0.26 23.31
N ARG A 15 -16.50 -0.89 23.94
CA ARG A 15 -15.92 -0.97 25.29
C ARG A 15 -14.53 -0.35 25.37
N LEU A 16 -13.69 -0.57 24.38
CA LEU A 16 -12.38 0.06 24.34
C LEU A 16 -12.48 1.58 24.22
N SER A 17 -13.41 2.07 23.40
CA SER A 17 -13.70 3.50 23.28
C SER A 17 -14.16 4.10 24.62
N GLU A 18 -15.08 3.43 25.31
CA GLU A 18 -15.54 3.83 26.64
C GLU A 18 -14.36 3.91 27.65
N ILE A 19 -13.51 2.89 27.66
CA ILE A 19 -12.35 2.87 28.59
C ILE A 19 -11.39 4.00 28.28
N LEU A 20 -10.99 4.16 27.01
CA LEU A 20 -9.98 5.15 26.63
C LEU A 20 -10.48 6.59 26.80
N PHE A 21 -11.68 6.87 26.35
CA PHE A 21 -12.16 8.25 26.22
C PHE A 21 -13.07 8.70 27.36
N GLU A 22 -13.79 7.78 28.05
CA GLU A 22 -14.67 8.13 29.15
C GLU A 22 -14.01 7.88 30.50
N LYS A 23 -13.35 6.71 30.70
CA LYS A 23 -12.74 6.36 31.98
C LYS A 23 -11.33 6.94 32.14
N LEU A 24 -10.48 6.81 31.12
CA LEU A 24 -9.10 7.33 31.15
C LEU A 24 -9.00 8.78 30.64
N GLN A 25 -10.11 9.34 30.15
CA GLN A 25 -10.23 10.74 29.69
C GLN A 25 -9.12 11.19 28.72
N ILE A 26 -8.72 10.27 27.82
CA ILE A 26 -7.76 10.61 26.76
C ILE A 26 -8.40 11.66 25.84
N ASP A 27 -7.61 12.68 25.46
CA ASP A 27 -8.10 13.79 24.63
C ASP A 27 -8.74 13.30 23.33
N THR A 28 -9.94 13.78 23.10
CA THR A 28 -10.75 13.43 21.92
C THR A 28 -10.78 14.52 20.86
N LYS A 29 -9.98 15.58 21.04
CA LYS A 29 -9.95 16.73 20.13
C LYS A 29 -9.60 16.29 18.70
N GLY A 30 -10.49 16.62 17.77
CA GLY A 30 -10.31 16.25 16.35
C GLY A 30 -10.67 14.79 16.00
N LEU A 31 -11.15 13.98 16.95
CA LEU A 31 -11.60 12.62 16.69
C LEU A 31 -13.03 12.59 16.19
N LYS A 32 -13.31 11.69 15.24
CA LYS A 32 -14.67 11.46 14.73
C LYS A 32 -15.35 10.32 15.48
N LYS A 33 -16.64 10.50 15.76
CA LYS A 33 -17.49 9.42 16.25
C LYS A 33 -17.88 8.47 15.12
N THR A 34 -18.05 7.20 15.47
CA THR A 34 -18.62 6.16 14.59
C THR A 34 -20.13 6.31 14.49
N SER A 35 -20.75 5.56 13.60
CA SER A 35 -22.22 5.49 13.49
C SER A 35 -22.91 4.99 14.76
N THR A 36 -22.18 4.32 15.66
CA THR A 36 -22.69 3.86 16.98
C THR A 36 -22.54 4.91 18.08
N GLY A 37 -22.02 6.11 17.76
CA GLY A 37 -21.87 7.23 18.70
C GLY A 37 -20.57 7.20 19.53
N TYR A 38 -19.78 6.13 19.46
CA TYR A 38 -18.48 6.00 20.13
C TYR A 38 -17.35 6.61 19.28
N PHE A 39 -16.27 7.02 19.92
CA PHE A 39 -15.06 7.45 19.21
C PHE A 39 -14.38 6.26 18.53
N SER A 40 -13.80 6.51 17.35
CA SER A 40 -13.10 5.47 16.62
C SER A 40 -11.82 5.04 17.36
N THR A 41 -11.65 3.73 17.54
CA THR A 41 -10.41 3.11 18.03
C THR A 41 -9.65 2.41 16.91
N SER A 42 -9.74 2.92 15.68
CA SER A 42 -8.96 2.41 14.55
C SER A 42 -7.47 2.65 14.77
N GLU A 43 -6.62 1.85 14.13
CA GLU A 43 -5.17 1.96 14.21
C GLU A 43 -4.68 3.38 13.91
N SER A 44 -5.22 4.01 12.84
CA SER A 44 -4.87 5.37 12.45
C SER A 44 -5.27 6.46 13.46
N VAL A 45 -6.30 6.21 14.27
CA VAL A 45 -6.69 7.10 15.37
C VAL A 45 -5.77 6.89 16.57
N LEU A 46 -5.58 5.63 16.97
CA LEU A 46 -4.72 5.30 18.10
C LEU A 46 -3.28 5.71 17.87
N GLN A 47 -2.77 5.63 16.64
CA GLN A 47 -1.43 6.05 16.30
C GLN A 47 -1.18 7.55 16.55
N LYS A 48 -2.20 8.40 16.37
CA LYS A 48 -2.11 9.84 16.69
C LYS A 48 -2.08 10.13 18.20
N LEU A 49 -2.61 9.22 19.00
CA LEU A 49 -2.70 9.34 20.45
C LEU A 49 -1.54 8.64 21.17
N SER A 50 -0.76 7.84 20.42
CA SER A 50 0.28 6.99 21.01
C SER A 50 1.46 7.78 21.58
N ASP A 51 1.78 8.95 21.03
CA ASP A 51 2.95 9.73 21.47
C ASP A 51 2.77 10.27 22.90
N GLU A 52 1.53 10.56 23.28
CA GLU A 52 1.19 11.14 24.60
C GLU A 52 0.62 10.11 25.59
N ASN A 53 0.34 8.87 25.14
CA ASN A 53 -0.37 7.88 25.94
C ASN A 53 0.27 6.50 25.85
N GLU A 54 0.94 6.05 26.89
CA GLU A 54 1.61 4.74 26.96
C GLU A 54 0.62 3.58 26.78
N ILE A 55 -0.54 3.63 27.42
CA ILE A 55 -1.58 2.60 27.27
C ILE A 55 -2.04 2.42 25.81
N VAL A 56 -1.99 3.48 25.02
CA VAL A 56 -2.34 3.41 23.59
C VAL A 56 -1.25 2.70 22.80
N LYS A 57 0.02 2.89 23.14
CA LYS A 57 1.14 2.12 22.56
C LYS A 57 0.99 0.64 22.84
N ASP A 58 0.71 0.28 24.09
CA ASP A 58 0.52 -1.12 24.51
C ASP A 58 -0.64 -1.77 23.74
N ILE A 59 -1.73 -1.03 23.55
CA ILE A 59 -2.89 -1.53 22.77
C ILE A 59 -2.52 -1.76 21.30
N LEU A 60 -1.76 -0.87 20.69
CA LEU A 60 -1.29 -1.02 19.33
C LEU A 60 -0.36 -2.23 19.19
N GLU A 61 0.59 -2.38 20.09
CA GLU A 61 1.49 -3.52 20.13
C GLU A 61 0.74 -4.83 20.36
N TYR A 62 -0.13 -4.87 21.37
CA TYR A 62 -0.98 -6.03 21.60
C TYR A 62 -1.80 -6.43 20.38
N ARG A 63 -2.42 -5.47 19.71
CA ARG A 63 -3.20 -5.73 18.49
C ARG A 63 -2.34 -6.30 17.35
N SER A 64 -1.14 -5.77 17.20
CA SER A 64 -0.18 -6.26 16.21
C SER A 64 0.19 -7.71 16.50
N LEU A 65 0.64 -7.99 17.70
CA LEU A 65 1.04 -9.34 18.14
C LEU A 65 -0.13 -10.33 18.11
N ALA A 66 -1.30 -9.93 18.59
CA ALA A 66 -2.51 -10.78 18.56
C ALA A 66 -2.94 -11.13 17.13
N LYS A 67 -2.81 -10.18 16.20
CA LYS A 67 -3.06 -10.42 14.77
C LYS A 67 -2.04 -11.41 14.19
N LEU A 68 -0.76 -11.23 14.47
CA LEU A 68 0.29 -12.15 14.03
C LEU A 68 0.06 -13.56 14.59
N LYS A 69 -0.22 -13.65 15.88
CA LYS A 69 -0.52 -14.92 16.54
C LYS A 69 -1.70 -15.64 15.88
N SER A 70 -2.85 -15.00 15.82
CA SER A 70 -4.08 -15.62 15.34
C SER A 70 -4.08 -15.92 13.83
N THR A 71 -3.35 -15.12 13.04
CA THR A 71 -3.34 -15.26 11.58
C THR A 71 -2.27 -16.22 11.10
N TYR A 72 -1.12 -16.24 11.76
CA TYR A 72 0.03 -17.01 11.30
C TYR A 72 0.42 -18.14 12.27
N THR A 73 0.87 -17.84 13.50
CA THR A 73 1.47 -18.88 14.33
C THR A 73 0.47 -19.96 14.73
N ASP A 74 -0.72 -19.59 15.19
CA ASP A 74 -1.75 -20.58 15.55
C ASP A 74 -2.30 -21.27 14.28
N LYS A 75 -2.65 -20.45 13.27
CA LYS A 75 -3.32 -20.95 12.08
C LYS A 75 -2.44 -21.84 11.21
N ILE A 76 -1.17 -21.48 11.00
CA ILE A 76 -0.25 -22.27 10.17
C ILE A 76 0.02 -23.62 10.80
N SER A 77 0.21 -23.67 12.12
CA SER A 77 0.42 -24.93 12.85
C SER A 77 -0.77 -25.88 12.75
N GLU A 78 -2.00 -25.35 12.68
CA GLU A 78 -3.22 -26.16 12.55
C GLU A 78 -3.43 -26.74 11.16
N ILE A 79 -2.97 -26.04 10.11
CA ILE A 79 -3.25 -26.39 8.71
C ILE A 79 -2.09 -27.10 8.00
N CYS A 80 -0.93 -27.23 8.65
CA CYS A 80 0.18 -28.03 8.11
C CYS A 80 -0.24 -29.49 7.95
N ASP A 81 0.15 -30.08 6.83
CA ASP A 81 0.01 -31.51 6.60
C ASP A 81 1.02 -32.33 7.43
N GLN A 82 0.96 -33.67 7.31
CA GLN A 82 1.84 -34.61 8.01
C GLN A 82 3.33 -34.42 7.66
N ASN A 83 3.64 -33.75 6.55
CA ASN A 83 5.00 -33.42 6.12
C ASN A 83 5.41 -32.00 6.50
N SER A 84 4.67 -31.35 7.38
CA SER A 84 4.86 -29.94 7.78
C SER A 84 4.79 -28.97 6.60
N ARG A 85 3.95 -29.26 5.60
CA ARG A 85 3.75 -28.40 4.43
C ARG A 85 2.43 -27.65 4.54
N VAL A 86 2.45 -26.40 4.10
CA VAL A 86 1.27 -25.54 4.00
C VAL A 86 0.83 -25.47 2.53
N HIS A 87 -0.45 -25.70 2.28
CA HIS A 87 -1.05 -25.68 0.97
C HIS A 87 -2.06 -24.53 0.89
N THR A 88 -1.78 -23.54 0.08
CA THR A 88 -2.69 -22.42 -0.18
C THR A 88 -3.43 -22.62 -1.50
N SER A 89 -4.56 -21.96 -1.64
CA SER A 89 -5.28 -21.84 -2.92
C SER A 89 -5.01 -20.49 -3.54
N TYR A 90 -4.53 -20.49 -4.80
CA TYR A 90 -4.36 -19.28 -5.59
C TYR A 90 -5.53 -19.10 -6.56
N HIS A 91 -6.12 -17.90 -6.54
CA HIS A 91 -7.28 -17.56 -7.37
C HIS A 91 -6.89 -16.53 -8.41
N GLN A 92 -7.11 -16.83 -9.69
CA GLN A 92 -6.75 -15.97 -10.82
C GLN A 92 -7.84 -14.96 -11.19
N ALA A 93 -9.09 -15.19 -10.82
CA ALA A 93 -10.25 -14.44 -11.30
C ALA A 93 -11.04 -13.75 -10.17
N VAL A 94 -10.46 -13.58 -8.98
CA VAL A 94 -11.18 -12.99 -7.83
C VAL A 94 -10.98 -11.49 -7.73
N THR A 95 -9.80 -10.98 -8.11
CA THR A 95 -9.52 -9.54 -8.02
C THR A 95 -9.95 -8.82 -9.30
N SER A 96 -10.52 -7.64 -9.16
CA SER A 96 -10.88 -6.78 -10.30
C SER A 96 -9.66 -6.31 -11.12
N THR A 97 -8.47 -6.39 -10.53
CA THR A 97 -7.22 -5.96 -11.13
C THR A 97 -6.54 -7.06 -11.97
N GLY A 98 -6.99 -8.31 -11.86
CA GLY A 98 -6.30 -9.45 -12.46
C GLY A 98 -5.09 -9.96 -11.67
N ARG A 99 -4.83 -9.38 -10.48
CA ARG A 99 -3.84 -9.92 -9.54
C ARG A 99 -4.29 -11.24 -8.96
N LEU A 100 -3.36 -12.13 -8.62
CA LEU A 100 -3.69 -13.32 -7.86
C LEU A 100 -4.15 -12.95 -6.45
N SER A 101 -5.05 -13.74 -5.91
CA SER A 101 -5.33 -13.74 -4.47
C SER A 101 -5.02 -15.13 -3.89
N SER A 102 -4.68 -15.18 -2.61
CA SER A 102 -4.35 -16.40 -1.90
C SER A 102 -5.28 -16.57 -0.71
N SER A 103 -5.80 -17.78 -0.51
CA SER A 103 -6.64 -18.10 0.64
C SER A 103 -6.32 -19.49 1.20
N ASP A 104 -6.68 -19.68 2.46
CA ASP A 104 -6.63 -20.92 3.20
C ASP A 104 -5.28 -21.66 3.22
N PRO A 105 -4.20 -20.96 3.68
CA PRO A 105 -4.10 -19.61 4.24
C PRO A 105 -3.73 -18.56 3.18
N ASN A 106 -3.93 -17.27 3.49
CA ASN A 106 -3.41 -16.20 2.66
C ASN A 106 -1.90 -16.02 2.90
N LEU A 107 -1.08 -16.55 2.01
CA LEU A 107 0.38 -16.47 2.07
C LEU A 107 0.94 -15.17 1.47
N GLN A 108 0.13 -14.38 0.73
CA GLN A 108 0.57 -13.12 0.13
C GLN A 108 0.73 -11.98 1.15
N ASN A 109 0.17 -12.13 2.35
CA ASN A 109 0.16 -11.10 3.38
C ASN A 109 1.08 -11.39 4.56
N ILE A 110 2.02 -12.32 4.44
CA ILE A 110 3.01 -12.59 5.49
C ILE A 110 3.83 -11.32 5.71
N PRO A 111 3.89 -10.77 6.92
CA PRO A 111 4.58 -9.51 7.19
C PRO A 111 6.08 -9.63 6.95
N ILE A 112 6.69 -8.50 6.52
CA ILE A 112 8.11 -8.43 6.14
C ILE A 112 8.83 -7.25 6.81
N ARG A 113 8.07 -6.33 7.45
CA ARG A 113 8.65 -5.08 7.96
C ARG A 113 9.02 -5.14 9.44
N THR A 114 8.37 -6.00 10.20
CA THR A 114 8.64 -6.13 11.64
C THR A 114 9.54 -7.34 11.91
N LYS A 115 10.25 -7.32 13.04
CA LYS A 115 11.13 -8.42 13.47
C LYS A 115 10.35 -9.73 13.60
N GLU A 116 9.17 -9.66 14.20
CA GLU A 116 8.27 -10.81 14.40
C GLU A 116 7.77 -11.36 13.04
N GLY A 117 7.48 -10.45 12.11
CA GLY A 117 7.08 -10.82 10.74
C GLY A 117 8.19 -11.56 9.99
N ILE A 118 9.44 -11.11 10.13
CA ILE A 118 10.61 -11.78 9.56
C ILE A 118 10.77 -13.18 10.17
N THR A 119 10.64 -13.32 11.49
CA THR A 119 10.71 -14.62 12.17
C THR A 119 9.63 -15.60 11.67
N ILE A 120 8.41 -15.12 11.40
CA ILE A 120 7.36 -15.95 10.80
C ILE A 120 7.78 -16.46 9.41
N ARG A 121 8.45 -15.63 8.61
CA ARG A 121 8.93 -16.02 7.28
C ARG A 121 10.04 -17.06 7.34
N GLU A 122 10.92 -17.00 8.34
CA GLU A 122 12.00 -17.97 8.56
C GLU A 122 11.48 -19.37 8.85
N ALA A 123 10.22 -19.50 9.29
CA ALA A 123 9.59 -20.81 9.47
C ALA A 123 9.28 -21.54 8.14
N PHE A 124 9.27 -20.81 7.01
CA PHE A 124 9.10 -21.40 5.69
C PHE A 124 10.46 -21.81 5.12
N ILE A 125 10.73 -23.09 5.17
CA ILE A 125 12.01 -23.67 4.75
C ILE A 125 11.88 -24.52 3.49
N ALA A 126 12.98 -24.67 2.76
CA ALA A 126 13.05 -25.60 1.64
C ALA A 126 13.24 -27.04 2.13
N PRO A 127 12.78 -28.05 1.39
CA PRO A 127 13.14 -29.45 1.65
C PRO A 127 14.65 -29.68 1.63
N LYS A 128 15.10 -30.77 2.28
CA LYS A 128 16.52 -31.16 2.30
C LYS A 128 17.12 -31.13 0.88
N ASN A 129 18.30 -30.56 0.74
CA ASN A 129 19.02 -30.38 -0.52
C ASN A 129 18.34 -29.51 -1.57
N LYS A 130 17.38 -28.67 -1.17
CA LYS A 130 16.72 -27.66 -2.02
C LYS A 130 16.85 -26.28 -1.42
N LYS A 131 16.58 -25.26 -2.22
CA LYS A 131 16.55 -23.83 -1.80
C LYS A 131 15.25 -23.22 -2.24
N ILE A 132 14.80 -22.22 -1.48
CA ILE A 132 13.74 -21.32 -1.93
C ILE A 132 14.40 -20.32 -2.88
N LEU A 133 13.88 -20.20 -4.10
CA LEU A 133 14.27 -19.19 -5.05
C LEU A 133 13.20 -18.10 -5.06
N ALA A 134 13.58 -16.88 -4.71
CA ALA A 134 12.74 -15.69 -4.80
C ALA A 134 13.28 -14.77 -5.90
N MET A 135 12.45 -14.45 -6.87
CA MET A 135 12.76 -13.50 -7.94
C MET A 135 11.67 -12.46 -8.03
N ASP A 136 12.05 -11.20 -8.16
CA ASP A 136 11.14 -10.08 -8.32
C ASP A 136 11.63 -9.16 -9.43
N TYR A 137 10.70 -8.54 -10.14
CA TYR A 137 11.05 -7.54 -11.12
C TYR A 137 11.49 -6.24 -10.44
N SER A 138 12.72 -5.80 -10.74
CA SER A 138 13.23 -4.56 -10.20
C SER A 138 12.43 -3.37 -10.75
N GLN A 139 11.68 -2.70 -9.87
CA GLN A 139 11.00 -1.42 -10.13
C GLN A 139 10.09 -1.45 -11.38
N ILE A 140 9.43 -2.59 -11.65
CA ILE A 140 8.69 -2.81 -12.91
C ILE A 140 7.64 -1.73 -13.19
N GLU A 141 6.90 -1.28 -12.18
CA GLU A 141 5.86 -0.26 -12.34
C GLU A 141 6.46 1.10 -12.79
N LEU A 142 7.63 1.48 -12.26
CA LEU A 142 8.33 2.70 -12.70
C LEU A 142 8.91 2.54 -14.10
N ARG A 143 9.40 1.36 -14.47
CA ARG A 143 9.85 1.06 -15.84
C ARG A 143 8.70 1.13 -16.83
N LEU A 144 7.53 0.63 -16.46
CA LEU A 144 6.32 0.75 -17.27
C LEU A 144 5.86 2.21 -17.38
N MET A 145 5.91 2.97 -16.29
CA MET A 145 5.62 4.40 -16.33
C MET A 145 6.56 5.14 -17.30
N ALA A 146 7.85 4.85 -17.25
CA ALA A 146 8.83 5.43 -18.18
C ALA A 146 8.53 5.03 -19.63
N HIS A 147 8.19 3.75 -19.85
CA HIS A 147 7.85 3.24 -21.19
C HIS A 147 6.61 3.91 -21.78
N TYR A 148 5.54 3.99 -21.00
CA TYR A 148 4.28 4.58 -21.47
C TYR A 148 4.35 6.11 -21.61
N SER A 149 4.92 6.79 -20.63
CA SER A 149 5.02 8.25 -20.66
C SER A 149 6.06 8.76 -21.64
N GLN A 150 7.03 7.93 -22.04
CA GLN A 150 8.20 8.31 -22.83
C GLN A 150 8.97 9.48 -22.16
N ASP A 151 8.92 9.57 -20.85
CA ASP A 151 9.62 10.62 -20.11
C ASP A 151 11.14 10.47 -20.27
N PRO A 152 11.84 11.48 -20.84
CA PRO A 152 13.24 11.35 -21.20
C PRO A 152 14.15 11.16 -19.97
N ILE A 153 13.81 11.74 -18.83
CA ILE A 153 14.62 11.63 -17.62
C ILE A 153 14.51 10.22 -17.07
N MET A 154 13.28 9.71 -16.95
CA MET A 154 13.08 8.32 -16.46
C MET A 154 13.70 7.30 -17.42
N LEU A 155 13.51 7.47 -18.73
CA LEU A 155 14.11 6.56 -19.73
C LEU A 155 15.63 6.56 -19.65
N ASN A 156 16.24 7.76 -19.55
CA ASN A 156 17.71 7.87 -19.45
C ASN A 156 18.23 7.22 -18.18
N SER A 157 17.57 7.46 -17.04
CA SER A 157 17.96 6.83 -15.77
C SER A 157 17.94 5.30 -15.84
N PHE A 158 16.88 4.73 -16.44
CA PHE A 158 16.82 3.27 -16.60
C PHE A 158 17.80 2.71 -17.63
N LYS A 159 18.11 3.46 -18.70
CA LYS A 159 19.13 3.06 -19.70
C LYS A 159 20.55 3.04 -19.12
N ASN A 160 20.83 3.96 -18.21
CA ASN A 160 22.14 4.07 -17.55
C ASN A 160 22.24 3.26 -16.25
N ASP A 161 21.20 2.46 -15.94
CA ASP A 161 21.12 1.68 -14.69
C ASP A 161 21.28 2.54 -13.41
N GLU A 162 20.82 3.80 -13.48
CA GLU A 162 20.82 4.71 -12.34
C GLU A 162 19.75 4.30 -11.31
N ASP A 163 20.01 4.60 -10.04
CA ASP A 163 19.00 4.47 -9.00
C ASP A 163 17.89 5.54 -9.17
N ILE A 164 16.76 5.14 -9.73
CA ILE A 164 15.63 6.05 -10.02
C ILE A 164 15.13 6.79 -8.78
N HIS A 165 15.27 6.23 -7.57
CA HIS A 165 14.88 6.92 -6.35
C HIS A 165 15.91 7.97 -5.93
N LYS A 166 17.20 7.72 -6.13
CA LYS A 166 18.23 8.74 -5.98
C LYS A 166 18.06 9.85 -6.99
N ARG A 167 17.81 9.50 -8.26
CA ARG A 167 17.55 10.48 -9.32
C ARG A 167 16.35 11.35 -8.97
N THR A 168 15.24 10.74 -8.58
CA THR A 168 14.05 11.49 -8.17
C THR A 168 14.33 12.40 -6.96
N ALA A 169 15.12 11.95 -5.98
CA ALA A 169 15.52 12.79 -4.86
C ALA A 169 16.33 14.02 -5.31
N SER A 170 17.35 13.81 -6.13
CA SER A 170 18.14 14.89 -6.74
C SER A 170 17.25 15.93 -7.42
N GLU A 171 16.30 15.47 -8.25
CA GLU A 171 15.39 16.35 -9.01
C GLU A 171 14.40 17.12 -8.11
N ILE A 172 13.84 16.47 -7.08
CA ILE A 172 12.84 17.09 -6.19
C ILE A 172 13.48 18.06 -5.20
N PHE A 173 14.63 17.69 -4.65
CA PHE A 173 15.33 18.50 -3.65
C PHE A 173 16.30 19.52 -4.26
N GLY A 174 16.58 19.42 -5.57
CA GLY A 174 17.46 20.33 -6.29
C GLY A 174 18.93 20.22 -5.88
N ILE A 175 19.41 18.99 -5.63
CA ILE A 175 20.77 18.67 -5.22
C ILE A 175 21.44 17.72 -6.20
N GLU A 176 22.76 17.64 -6.17
CA GLU A 176 23.50 16.66 -6.97
C GLU A 176 23.19 15.23 -6.53
N ILE A 177 23.22 14.29 -7.47
CA ILE A 177 22.83 12.90 -7.20
C ILE A 177 23.73 12.21 -6.16
N ASP A 178 24.98 12.63 -6.08
CA ASP A 178 25.95 12.08 -5.13
C ASP A 178 25.72 12.60 -3.70
N ASP A 179 25.07 13.73 -3.55
CA ASP A 179 24.71 14.32 -2.27
C ASP A 179 23.40 13.77 -1.69
N VAL A 180 22.71 12.90 -2.42
CA VAL A 180 21.46 12.27 -1.96
C VAL A 180 21.76 11.27 -0.86
N ASP A 181 21.32 11.58 0.35
CA ASP A 181 21.39 10.69 1.50
C ASP A 181 20.30 9.58 1.50
N ALA A 182 20.42 8.66 2.45
CA ALA A 182 19.49 7.52 2.57
C ALA A 182 18.06 7.97 2.89
N GLU A 183 17.89 9.04 3.65
CA GLU A 183 16.56 9.56 4.03
C GLU A 183 15.89 10.26 2.84
N MET A 184 16.61 11.07 2.09
CA MET A 184 16.13 11.70 0.86
C MET A 184 15.73 10.65 -0.17
N ARG A 185 16.55 9.61 -0.35
CA ARG A 185 16.22 8.48 -1.21
C ARG A 185 14.96 7.75 -0.75
N ARG A 186 14.80 7.54 0.56
CA ARG A 186 13.60 6.92 1.16
C ARG A 186 12.35 7.77 0.90
N ARG A 187 12.44 9.10 1.08
CA ARG A 187 11.35 10.04 0.78
C ARG A 187 10.99 10.02 -0.71
N ALA A 188 11.97 10.08 -1.59
CA ALA A 188 11.75 10.00 -3.03
C ALA A 188 11.12 8.65 -3.44
N LYS A 189 11.52 7.54 -2.83
CA LYS A 189 10.87 6.24 -3.03
C LYS A 189 9.38 6.30 -2.65
N THR A 190 9.06 6.93 -1.53
CA THR A 190 7.67 7.11 -1.08
C THR A 190 6.88 8.00 -2.06
N ILE A 191 7.49 9.06 -2.58
CA ILE A 191 6.88 9.93 -3.58
C ILE A 191 6.64 9.17 -4.90
N ASN A 192 7.63 8.47 -5.43
CA ASN A 192 7.51 7.70 -6.65
C ASN A 192 6.35 6.69 -6.59
N PHE A 193 6.30 5.87 -5.55
CA PHE A 193 5.21 4.90 -5.40
C PHE A 193 3.88 5.56 -5.05
N GLY A 194 3.89 6.61 -4.23
CA GLY A 194 2.70 7.37 -3.91
C GLY A 194 2.02 7.92 -5.16
N LEU A 195 2.79 8.46 -6.07
CA LEU A 195 2.28 9.02 -7.32
C LEU A 195 1.77 7.94 -8.27
N LEU A 196 2.47 6.83 -8.42
CA LEU A 196 1.99 5.69 -9.18
C LEU A 196 0.59 5.22 -8.72
N TYR A 197 0.34 5.30 -7.43
CA TYR A 197 -0.94 4.95 -6.84
C TYR A 197 -1.92 6.14 -6.73
N GLY A 198 -1.61 7.28 -7.35
CA GLY A 198 -2.47 8.46 -7.39
C GLY A 198 -2.67 9.09 -6.01
N MET A 199 -1.65 9.06 -5.15
CA MET A 199 -1.70 9.63 -3.81
C MET A 199 -1.86 11.15 -3.87
N SER A 200 -2.79 11.69 -3.07
CA SER A 200 -2.94 13.14 -2.90
C SER A 200 -1.86 13.72 -1.98
N ALA A 201 -1.69 15.05 -2.02
CA ALA A 201 -0.80 15.75 -1.09
C ALA A 201 -1.09 15.43 0.39
N PHE A 202 -2.36 15.28 0.75
CA PHE A 202 -2.76 14.86 2.09
C PHE A 202 -2.25 13.44 2.44
N GLY A 203 -2.38 12.49 1.51
CA GLY A 203 -1.84 11.14 1.70
C GLY A 203 -0.32 11.15 1.83
N LEU A 204 0.34 11.92 0.97
CA LEU A 204 1.80 12.06 0.96
C LEU A 204 2.32 12.73 2.24
N SER A 205 1.67 13.80 2.72
CA SER A 205 2.04 14.47 3.97
C SER A 205 1.98 13.54 5.17
N ASN A 206 0.93 12.73 5.28
CA ASN A 206 0.81 11.73 6.35
C ASN A 206 1.89 10.63 6.26
N GLN A 207 2.28 10.24 5.06
CA GLN A 207 3.24 9.16 4.86
C GLN A 207 4.70 9.61 5.08
N LEU A 208 4.99 10.87 4.76
CA LEU A 208 6.32 11.46 4.95
C LEU A 208 6.49 12.14 6.31
N GLY A 209 5.41 12.37 7.07
CA GLY A 209 5.45 13.12 8.31
C GLY A 209 5.76 14.61 8.11
N VAL A 210 5.35 15.19 6.97
CA VAL A 210 5.57 16.60 6.61
C VAL A 210 4.26 17.36 6.56
N SER A 211 4.33 18.69 6.49
CA SER A 211 3.16 19.53 6.30
C SER A 211 2.51 19.29 4.92
N ARG A 212 1.21 19.59 4.80
CA ARG A 212 0.52 19.48 3.51
C ARG A 212 1.12 20.42 2.47
N ALA A 213 1.57 21.60 2.88
CA ALA A 213 2.19 22.57 1.97
C ALA A 213 3.51 22.05 1.40
N GLU A 214 4.34 21.40 2.21
CA GLU A 214 5.57 20.73 1.73
C GLU A 214 5.26 19.59 0.78
N ALA A 215 4.25 18.75 1.10
CA ALA A 215 3.84 17.69 0.21
C ALA A 215 3.32 18.22 -1.14
N ASP A 216 2.59 19.34 -1.16
CA ASP A 216 2.16 20.00 -2.39
C ASP A 216 3.37 20.51 -3.21
N ILE A 217 4.41 21.04 -2.56
CA ILE A 217 5.65 21.46 -3.22
C ILE A 217 6.37 20.25 -3.84
N PHE A 218 6.49 19.14 -3.12
CA PHE A 218 7.10 17.92 -3.66
C PHE A 218 6.36 17.38 -4.88
N LEU A 219 5.03 17.37 -4.85
CA LEU A 219 4.20 16.97 -5.98
C LEU A 219 4.39 17.89 -7.18
N LYS A 220 4.40 19.20 -6.93
CA LYS A 220 4.63 20.20 -7.99
C LYS A 220 5.99 20.00 -8.63
N ASN A 221 7.08 19.96 -7.85
CA ASN A 221 8.43 19.76 -8.34
C ASN A 221 8.56 18.46 -9.15
N TYR A 222 7.95 17.38 -8.66
CA TYR A 222 7.92 16.10 -9.39
C TYR A 222 7.28 16.23 -10.77
N PHE A 223 6.07 16.81 -10.84
CA PHE A 223 5.35 16.92 -12.10
C PHE A 223 5.89 18.01 -13.04
N ASP A 224 6.55 19.01 -12.51
CA ASP A 224 7.27 20.00 -13.33
C ASP A 224 8.49 19.33 -13.99
N ARG A 225 9.14 18.42 -13.28
CA ARG A 225 10.30 17.68 -13.79
C ARG A 225 9.93 16.53 -14.70
N TYR A 226 8.95 15.73 -14.30
CA TYR A 226 8.44 14.59 -15.04
C TYR A 226 7.12 14.95 -15.77
N SER A 227 7.18 15.95 -16.63
CA SER A 227 5.97 16.51 -17.29
C SER A 227 5.29 15.50 -18.22
N ALA A 228 6.05 14.60 -18.86
CA ALA A 228 5.50 13.55 -19.70
C ALA A 228 4.74 12.50 -18.89
N VAL A 229 5.18 12.21 -17.64
CA VAL A 229 4.42 11.36 -16.73
C VAL A 229 3.08 11.98 -16.37
N LYS A 230 3.06 13.29 -16.04
CA LYS A 230 1.83 14.02 -15.75
C LYS A 230 0.85 13.96 -16.91
N LYS A 231 1.36 14.19 -18.13
CA LYS A 231 0.55 14.12 -19.35
C LYS A 231 -0.04 12.73 -19.56
N PHE A 232 0.78 11.68 -19.46
CA PHE A 232 0.31 10.29 -19.57
C PHE A 232 -0.80 9.97 -18.58
N MET A 233 -0.63 10.35 -17.29
CA MET A 233 -1.65 10.12 -16.27
C MET A 233 -2.97 10.84 -16.61
N SER A 234 -2.91 12.04 -17.12
CA SER A 234 -4.10 12.80 -17.55
C SER A 234 -4.75 12.16 -18.76
N ASP A 235 -3.97 11.75 -19.75
CA ASP A 235 -4.47 11.13 -20.98
C ASP A 235 -5.19 9.80 -20.70
N ILE A 236 -4.66 8.97 -19.78
CA ILE A 236 -5.31 7.72 -19.35
C ILE A 236 -6.66 7.99 -18.69
N VAL A 237 -6.72 8.97 -17.80
CA VAL A 237 -7.99 9.33 -17.14
C VAL A 237 -8.99 9.82 -18.17
N GLU A 238 -8.59 10.71 -19.09
CA GLU A 238 -9.49 11.29 -20.07
C GLU A 238 -10.01 10.23 -21.06
N SER A 239 -9.13 9.42 -21.63
CA SER A 239 -9.54 8.35 -22.55
C SER A 239 -10.44 7.32 -21.90
N SER A 240 -10.22 7.03 -20.61
CA SER A 240 -11.05 6.06 -19.88
C SER A 240 -12.46 6.57 -19.58
N LYS A 241 -12.73 7.89 -19.65
CA LYS A 241 -14.09 8.44 -19.46
C LYS A 241 -15.05 8.00 -20.57
N ASP A 242 -14.55 7.86 -21.79
CA ASP A 242 -15.36 7.46 -22.94
C ASP A 242 -15.57 5.95 -22.97
N VAL A 243 -14.47 5.20 -22.89
CA VAL A 243 -14.50 3.74 -23.08
C VAL A 243 -14.82 2.94 -21.82
N LYS A 244 -14.75 3.55 -20.62
CA LYS A 244 -15.00 2.94 -19.31
C LYS A 244 -14.07 1.77 -18.96
N TYR A 245 -12.94 1.66 -19.61
CA TYR A 245 -11.88 0.72 -19.26
C TYR A 245 -10.51 1.33 -19.53
N VAL A 246 -9.50 0.74 -18.94
CA VAL A 246 -8.09 0.93 -19.29
C VAL A 246 -7.54 -0.35 -19.88
N GLU A 247 -6.51 -0.23 -20.70
CA GLU A 247 -5.86 -1.37 -21.34
C GLU A 247 -4.41 -1.45 -20.95
N THR A 248 -3.94 -2.66 -20.65
CA THR A 248 -2.54 -2.92 -20.32
C THR A 248 -1.71 -3.11 -21.59
N LEU A 249 -0.38 -3.16 -21.47
CA LEU A 249 0.55 -3.35 -22.60
C LEU A 249 0.20 -4.56 -23.50
N TYR A 250 -0.37 -5.60 -22.93
CA TYR A 250 -0.75 -6.81 -23.66
C TYR A 250 -2.25 -6.93 -23.94
N GLY A 251 -2.97 -5.80 -23.97
CA GLY A 251 -4.36 -5.76 -24.41
C GLY A 251 -5.38 -6.24 -23.37
N ARG A 252 -4.98 -6.46 -22.09
CA ARG A 252 -5.97 -6.77 -21.05
C ARG A 252 -6.80 -5.54 -20.73
N LYS A 253 -8.11 -5.65 -20.87
CA LYS A 253 -9.07 -4.60 -20.52
C LYS A 253 -9.53 -4.73 -19.09
N ILE A 254 -9.46 -3.63 -18.35
CA ILE A 254 -9.88 -3.55 -16.96
C ILE A 254 -10.90 -2.43 -16.83
N HIS A 255 -12.14 -2.78 -16.49
CA HIS A 255 -13.24 -1.84 -16.44
C HIS A 255 -13.16 -0.89 -15.24
N VAL A 256 -13.41 0.40 -15.50
CA VAL A 256 -13.46 1.49 -14.51
C VAL A 256 -14.79 2.24 -14.60
N PRO A 257 -15.92 1.58 -14.30
CA PRO A 257 -17.27 2.12 -14.56
C PRO A 257 -17.54 3.42 -13.83
N ASN A 258 -16.90 3.66 -12.69
CA ASN A 258 -17.09 4.83 -11.85
C ASN A 258 -16.25 6.06 -12.25
N ILE A 259 -15.56 6.02 -13.38
CA ILE A 259 -14.65 7.10 -13.82
C ILE A 259 -15.39 8.42 -14.08
N THR A 260 -16.70 8.37 -14.36
CA THR A 260 -17.58 9.53 -14.56
C THR A 260 -18.62 9.71 -13.47
N ALA A 261 -18.42 9.08 -12.30
CA ALA A 261 -19.38 9.20 -11.19
C ALA A 261 -19.55 10.67 -10.76
N SER A 262 -20.78 11.06 -10.44
CA SER A 262 -21.10 12.39 -9.92
C SER A 262 -20.45 12.65 -8.56
N ASN A 263 -20.39 11.62 -7.71
CA ASN A 263 -19.72 11.69 -6.43
C ASN A 263 -18.21 11.85 -6.63
N TYR A 264 -17.67 12.95 -6.15
CA TYR A 264 -16.26 13.31 -6.28
C TYR A 264 -15.32 12.25 -5.70
N MET A 265 -15.60 11.70 -4.52
CA MET A 265 -14.75 10.69 -3.87
C MET A 265 -14.69 9.38 -4.66
N VAL A 266 -15.86 8.97 -5.19
CA VAL A 266 -15.98 7.75 -6.02
C VAL A 266 -15.23 7.94 -7.33
N ARG A 267 -15.40 9.09 -7.98
CA ARG A 267 -14.70 9.42 -9.22
C ARG A 267 -13.20 9.47 -9.01
N GLN A 268 -12.70 10.17 -8.01
CA GLN A 268 -11.26 10.19 -7.71
C GLN A 268 -10.67 8.81 -7.42
N ALA A 269 -11.42 7.94 -6.75
CA ALA A 269 -10.98 6.56 -6.54
C ALA A 269 -10.87 5.79 -7.86
N ALA A 270 -11.80 6.01 -8.80
CA ALA A 270 -11.77 5.42 -10.13
C ALA A 270 -10.63 5.99 -10.99
N GLU A 271 -10.34 7.29 -10.93
CA GLU A 271 -9.21 7.92 -11.61
C GLU A 271 -7.87 7.33 -11.15
N ARG A 272 -7.69 7.20 -9.82
CA ARG A 272 -6.50 6.53 -9.27
C ARG A 272 -6.40 5.06 -9.71
N ALA A 273 -7.54 4.36 -9.71
CA ALA A 273 -7.58 2.99 -10.19
C ALA A 273 -7.20 2.90 -11.66
N ALA A 274 -7.70 3.80 -12.52
CA ALA A 274 -7.38 3.81 -13.96
C ALA A 274 -5.87 3.93 -14.20
N ILE A 275 -5.20 4.87 -13.54
CA ILE A 275 -3.75 5.06 -13.66
C ILE A 275 -3.01 3.80 -13.18
N ASN A 276 -3.33 3.31 -12.00
CA ASN A 276 -2.67 2.14 -11.43
C ASN A 276 -2.88 0.89 -12.30
N LEU A 277 -4.13 0.64 -12.74
CA LEU A 277 -4.48 -0.54 -13.52
C LEU A 277 -3.86 -0.53 -14.91
N SER A 278 -3.59 0.64 -15.51
CA SER A 278 -2.87 0.73 -16.78
C SER A 278 -1.42 0.25 -16.67
N LEU A 279 -0.82 0.37 -15.49
CA LEU A 279 0.55 -0.05 -15.20
C LEU A 279 0.66 -1.50 -14.70
N ILE A 280 -0.45 -2.07 -14.25
CA ILE A 280 -0.48 -3.48 -13.87
C ILE A 280 -0.55 -4.29 -15.12
N HIS A 281 0.46 -5.17 -15.34
CA HIS A 281 0.25 -5.86 -16.08
C HIS A 281 0.87 -6.82 -16.80
N ILE A 282 1.97 -6.84 -16.78
CA ILE A 282 2.74 -7.76 -17.55
C ILE A 282 2.89 -9.07 -16.86
N SER A 283 3.11 -9.03 -15.63
CA SER A 283 3.23 -10.20 -14.79
C SER A 283 3.01 -9.72 -13.42
N GLU A 284 1.90 -10.05 -12.89
CA GLU A 284 1.81 -9.87 -11.50
C GLU A 284 2.20 -11.13 -10.83
N PRO A 285 3.41 -11.23 -10.41
CA PRO A 285 3.69 -12.22 -9.41
C PRO A 285 2.84 -11.86 -8.20
N THR A 286 2.33 -12.86 -7.58
CA THR A 286 2.10 -12.79 -6.15
C THR A 286 3.21 -11.94 -5.56
N ARG A 287 2.89 -10.93 -4.74
CA ARG A 287 3.93 -10.24 -3.96
C ARG A 287 4.85 -11.31 -3.43
N PRO A 288 6.14 -11.29 -3.79
CA PRO A 288 7.05 -12.31 -3.31
C PRO A 288 7.07 -12.22 -1.78
N PHE A 289 7.18 -13.36 -1.21
CA PHE A 289 7.38 -13.50 0.22
C PHE A 289 8.54 -12.66 0.73
#